data_b703f5d208a2834147afaf16895ff5d9
#
_entry.id   b703f5d208a2834147afaf16895ff5d9
#
_cell.length_a   1.000
_cell.length_b   1.000
_cell.length_c   1.000
_cell.angle_alpha   90.00
_cell.angle_beta   90.00
_cell.angle_gamma   90.00
#
_symmetry.space_group_name_H-M   'P 1'
#
loop_
_entity.id
_entity.type
_entity.pdbx_description
1 polymer ?
#
loop_
_entity_poly.entity_id
_entity_poly.type
_entity_poly.pdbx_seq_one_letter_code
_entity_poly.pdbx_strand_id
1 'polypeptide(L)'
;PTAIDQTFIPVESHGIKVVSIEMFKPDRADPVAYRGPLLHRVLEQLLSDAYWGDLDFLLLDLPPGTGDIAISLGQLVPASEILIVTTPQVAAAEVAERAGRIAHQLKQQIIGVIENMSALKIPGTETTLEIFGSGGGEETARRLSTLVGADLPLLGKIPFDTQLREGGDQGEAIIYRDPESAAAKAFTEVAEKIAVRKRSLLGVRLGLST
;
A
#
# COMPACT_ATOMS: atom_id res chain seq x y z
N PRO A 1 -5.55 13.55 -15.49
CA PRO A 1 -4.55 14.60 -15.21
C PRO A 1 -4.44 15.56 -16.39
N THR A 2 -4.14 16.83 -16.10
CA THR A 2 -3.90 17.87 -17.11
C THR A 2 -2.40 18.02 -17.28
N ALA A 3 -1.90 18.04 -18.52
CA ALA A 3 -0.48 18.27 -18.79
C ALA A 3 -0.21 19.74 -19.08
N ILE A 4 0.84 20.29 -18.48
CA ILE A 4 1.38 21.62 -18.76
C ILE A 4 2.87 21.41 -19.08
N ASP A 5 3.26 21.65 -20.33
CA ASP A 5 4.59 21.30 -20.86
C ASP A 5 4.88 19.79 -20.67
N GLN A 6 5.93 19.44 -19.92
CA GLN A 6 6.30 18.07 -19.61
C GLN A 6 5.80 17.62 -18.21
N THR A 7 5.13 18.48 -17.48
CA THR A 7 4.62 18.21 -16.14
C THR A 7 3.13 17.95 -16.18
N PHE A 8 2.66 16.92 -15.51
CA PHE A 8 1.24 16.68 -15.35
C PHE A 8 0.76 16.96 -13.93
N ILE A 9 -0.47 17.48 -13.86
CA ILE A 9 -1.11 17.79 -12.59
C ILE A 9 -1.94 16.59 -12.18
N PRO A 10 -1.67 15.97 -11.03
CA PRO A 10 -2.49 14.90 -10.49
C PRO A 10 -3.95 15.30 -10.33
N VAL A 11 -4.86 14.34 -10.43
CA VAL A 11 -6.25 14.55 -10.05
C VAL A 11 -6.32 14.69 -8.54
N GLU A 12 -7.07 15.66 -8.04
CA GLU A 12 -7.24 15.86 -6.60
C GLU A 12 -8.66 15.51 -6.17
N SER A 13 -8.75 14.75 -5.08
CA SER A 13 -10.02 14.40 -4.43
C SER A 13 -9.81 14.37 -2.91
N HIS A 14 -10.64 15.10 -2.16
CA HIS A 14 -10.57 15.20 -0.69
C HIS A 14 -9.17 15.60 -0.17
N GLY A 15 -8.46 16.47 -0.88
CA GLY A 15 -7.10 16.89 -0.53
C GLY A 15 -6.02 15.85 -0.83
N ILE A 16 -6.36 14.75 -1.50
CA ILE A 16 -5.44 13.70 -1.90
C ILE A 16 -5.16 13.78 -3.39
N LYS A 17 -3.89 13.85 -3.77
CA LYS A 17 -3.45 13.82 -5.16
C LYS A 17 -3.30 12.37 -5.62
N VAL A 18 -3.95 12.03 -6.72
CA VAL A 18 -4.00 10.66 -7.25
C VAL A 18 -3.49 10.62 -8.69
N VAL A 19 -2.64 9.64 -8.98
CA VAL A 19 -2.18 9.32 -10.33
C VAL A 19 -2.22 7.81 -10.52
N SER A 20 -2.75 7.39 -11.65
CA SER A 20 -2.74 6.00 -12.08
C SER A 20 -2.33 5.92 -13.55
N ILE A 21 -1.61 4.88 -13.93
CA ILE A 21 -1.25 4.60 -15.33
C ILE A 21 -2.51 4.54 -16.20
N GLU A 22 -3.60 4.04 -15.67
CA GLU A 22 -4.87 3.95 -16.40
C GLU A 22 -5.45 5.31 -16.80
N MET A 23 -5.12 6.38 -16.08
CA MET A 23 -5.58 7.74 -16.40
C MET A 23 -4.96 8.30 -17.69
N PHE A 24 -3.90 7.69 -18.20
CA PHE A 24 -3.22 8.09 -19.42
C PHE A 24 -3.60 7.24 -20.65
N LYS A 25 -4.48 6.24 -20.46
CA LYS A 25 -4.95 5.39 -21.55
C LYS A 25 -6.03 6.09 -22.37
N PRO A 26 -5.96 6.05 -23.70
CA PRO A 26 -7.02 6.58 -24.56
C PRO A 26 -8.35 5.81 -24.37
N ASP A 27 -8.28 4.50 -24.21
CA ASP A 27 -9.41 3.62 -23.89
C ASP A 27 -9.11 2.83 -22.60
N ARG A 28 -10.09 2.81 -21.69
CA ARG A 28 -9.97 2.03 -20.45
C ARG A 28 -9.89 0.53 -20.69
N ALA A 29 -10.45 0.05 -21.80
CA ALA A 29 -10.43 -1.36 -22.16
C ALA A 29 -9.06 -1.83 -22.68
N ASP A 30 -8.18 -0.92 -23.09
CA ASP A 30 -6.85 -1.29 -23.57
C ASP A 30 -6.00 -1.93 -22.47
N PRO A 31 -5.37 -3.09 -22.74
CA PRO A 31 -4.49 -3.69 -21.73
C PRO A 31 -3.24 -2.84 -21.52
N VAL A 32 -2.82 -2.71 -20.26
CA VAL A 32 -1.52 -2.12 -19.91
C VAL A 32 -0.45 -3.19 -20.12
N ALA A 33 0.26 -3.16 -21.24
CA ALA A 33 1.27 -4.14 -21.61
C ALA A 33 2.71 -3.59 -21.46
N TYR A 34 2.98 -2.86 -20.38
CA TYR A 34 4.34 -2.38 -20.11
C TYR A 34 5.20 -3.52 -19.52
N ARG A 35 6.36 -3.77 -20.13
CA ARG A 35 7.32 -4.78 -19.69
C ARG A 35 8.71 -4.17 -19.56
N GLY A 36 9.45 -4.62 -18.54
CA GLY A 36 10.86 -4.32 -18.36
C GLY A 36 11.20 -2.83 -18.42
N PRO A 37 12.10 -2.40 -19.33
CA PRO A 37 12.60 -1.03 -19.37
C PRO A 37 11.54 0.05 -19.58
N LEU A 38 10.46 -0.27 -20.31
CA LEU A 38 9.36 0.67 -20.53
C LEU A 38 8.59 0.94 -19.24
N LEU A 39 8.36 -0.11 -18.47
CA LEU A 39 7.70 0.01 -17.16
C LEU A 39 8.52 0.87 -16.20
N HIS A 40 9.82 0.63 -16.11
CA HIS A 40 10.73 1.44 -15.28
C HIS A 40 10.66 2.93 -15.65
N ARG A 41 10.69 3.25 -16.95
CA ARG A 41 10.56 4.63 -17.43
C ARG A 41 9.21 5.26 -17.10
N VAL A 42 8.11 4.51 -17.21
CA VAL A 42 6.78 5.02 -16.82
C VAL A 42 6.73 5.31 -15.32
N LEU A 43 7.27 4.43 -14.49
CA LEU A 43 7.34 4.67 -13.05
C LEU A 43 8.20 5.89 -12.71
N GLU A 44 9.34 6.05 -13.36
CA GLU A 44 10.18 7.24 -13.22
C GLU A 44 9.41 8.50 -13.58
N GLN A 45 8.70 8.53 -14.71
CA GLN A 45 7.87 9.66 -15.11
C GLN A 45 6.73 9.95 -14.15
N LEU A 46 6.05 8.93 -13.63
CA LEU A 46 4.99 9.12 -12.64
C LEU A 46 5.51 9.75 -11.35
N LEU A 47 6.76 9.48 -10.98
CA LEU A 47 7.37 10.05 -9.79
C LEU A 47 7.95 11.44 -10.03
N SER A 48 8.60 11.68 -11.19
CA SER A 48 9.35 12.91 -11.48
C SER A 48 8.54 13.99 -12.17
N ASP A 49 7.64 13.61 -13.10
CA ASP A 49 6.96 14.56 -13.98
C ASP A 49 5.59 14.98 -13.44
N ALA A 50 5.13 14.38 -12.32
CA ALA A 50 3.93 14.82 -11.62
C ALA A 50 4.22 15.99 -10.68
N TYR A 51 3.37 17.01 -10.72
CA TYR A 51 3.41 18.10 -9.76
C TYR A 51 2.79 17.69 -8.43
N TRP A 52 3.59 17.02 -7.61
CA TRP A 52 3.15 16.56 -6.29
C TRP A 52 3.00 17.68 -5.27
N GLY A 53 3.82 18.76 -5.37
CA GLY A 53 3.92 19.81 -4.34
C GLY A 53 4.45 19.28 -3.02
N ASP A 54 4.10 19.92 -1.92
CA ASP A 54 4.48 19.46 -0.58
C ASP A 54 3.58 18.30 -0.15
N LEU A 55 4.19 17.15 0.13
CA LEU A 55 3.51 15.95 0.58
C LEU A 55 4.02 15.52 1.94
N ASP A 56 3.11 15.17 2.85
CA ASP A 56 3.44 14.46 4.09
C ASP A 56 3.74 12.99 3.82
N PHE A 57 2.98 12.38 2.89
CA PHE A 57 3.09 10.97 2.50
C PHE A 57 2.91 10.81 1.00
N LEU A 58 3.69 9.92 0.41
CA LEU A 58 3.49 9.39 -0.94
C LEU A 58 3.26 7.89 -0.84
N LEU A 59 2.06 7.43 -1.20
CA LEU A 59 1.69 6.03 -1.20
C LEU A 59 1.81 5.47 -2.61
N LEU A 60 2.50 4.34 -2.75
CA LEU A 60 2.68 3.62 -4.01
C LEU A 60 1.94 2.29 -3.88
N ASP A 61 0.79 2.18 -4.57
CA ASP A 61 0.03 0.93 -4.64
C ASP A 61 0.62 0.03 -5.73
N LEU A 62 1.21 -1.08 -5.31
CA LEU A 62 1.90 -2.02 -6.19
C LEU A 62 0.92 -3.08 -6.71
N PRO A 63 1.04 -3.47 -8.00
CA PRO A 63 0.31 -4.62 -8.48
C PRO A 63 0.71 -5.89 -7.72
N PRO A 64 -0.14 -6.92 -7.71
CA PRO A 64 0.15 -8.16 -7.00
C PRO A 64 1.39 -8.85 -7.57
N GLY A 65 2.18 -9.43 -6.67
CA GLY A 65 3.35 -10.22 -7.03
C GLY A 65 4.68 -9.55 -6.71
N THR A 66 5.75 -10.26 -7.04
CA THR A 66 7.14 -9.93 -6.70
C THR A 66 7.95 -9.56 -7.95
N GLY A 67 7.29 -8.94 -8.92
CA GLY A 67 7.87 -8.72 -10.24
C GLY A 67 8.72 -7.45 -10.39
N ASP A 68 9.00 -7.12 -11.64
CA ASP A 68 9.88 -6.01 -12.06
C ASP A 68 9.48 -4.65 -11.46
N ILE A 69 8.19 -4.45 -11.13
CA ILE A 69 7.70 -3.18 -10.55
C ILE A 69 8.28 -2.95 -9.17
N ALA A 70 8.22 -3.95 -8.28
CA ALA A 70 8.77 -3.83 -6.93
C ALA A 70 10.28 -3.57 -6.96
N ILE A 71 11.00 -4.24 -7.87
CA ILE A 71 12.44 -4.05 -8.07
C ILE A 71 12.73 -2.63 -8.60
N SER A 72 11.99 -2.20 -9.62
CA SER A 72 12.15 -0.86 -10.20
C SER A 72 11.89 0.25 -9.17
N LEU A 73 10.82 0.13 -8.38
CA LEU A 73 10.51 1.10 -7.33
C LEU A 73 11.55 1.11 -6.21
N GLY A 74 12.05 -0.07 -5.80
CA GLY A 74 13.14 -0.14 -4.83
C GLY A 74 14.42 0.52 -5.29
N GLN A 75 14.66 0.58 -6.61
CA GLN A 75 15.79 1.30 -7.21
C GLN A 75 15.52 2.81 -7.33
N LEU A 76 14.31 3.21 -7.71
CA LEU A 76 13.93 4.62 -7.90
C LEU A 76 13.77 5.36 -6.56
N VAL A 77 13.20 4.68 -5.56
CA VAL A 77 12.94 5.25 -4.23
C VAL A 77 13.50 4.34 -3.12
N PRO A 78 14.81 4.19 -3.01
CA PRO A 78 15.44 3.23 -2.09
C PRO A 78 15.17 3.52 -0.61
N ALA A 79 14.81 4.76 -0.27
CA ALA A 79 14.43 5.16 1.09
C ALA A 79 12.94 4.91 1.41
N SER A 80 12.18 4.32 0.47
CA SER A 80 10.78 3.99 0.73
C SER A 80 10.65 2.88 1.77
N GLU A 81 9.59 2.97 2.55
CA GLU A 81 9.19 1.95 3.51
C GLU A 81 8.13 1.03 2.89
N ILE A 82 8.16 -0.23 3.24
CA ILE A 82 7.25 -1.26 2.71
C ILE A 82 6.23 -1.64 3.76
N LEU A 83 4.96 -1.56 3.38
CA LEU A 83 3.82 -2.06 4.13
C LEU A 83 3.33 -3.34 3.45
N ILE A 84 3.27 -4.43 4.20
CA ILE A 84 2.79 -5.71 3.69
C ILE A 84 1.29 -5.84 4.00
N VAL A 85 0.50 -6.08 2.96
CA VAL A 85 -0.93 -6.37 3.10
C VAL A 85 -1.17 -7.83 2.77
N THR A 86 -1.86 -8.53 3.65
CA THR A 86 -2.20 -9.94 3.52
C THR A 86 -3.67 -10.19 3.87
N THR A 87 -4.13 -11.43 3.77
CA THR A 87 -5.46 -11.87 4.23
C THR A 87 -5.32 -12.94 5.32
N PRO A 88 -6.40 -13.32 6.03
CA PRO A 88 -6.33 -14.32 7.08
C PRO A 88 -5.90 -15.72 6.61
N GLN A 89 -5.95 -15.99 5.30
CA GLN A 89 -5.59 -17.28 4.72
C GLN A 89 -4.11 -17.60 4.87
N VAL A 90 -3.77 -18.78 5.33
CA VAL A 90 -2.38 -19.23 5.49
C VAL A 90 -1.59 -19.18 4.17
N ALA A 91 -2.24 -19.50 3.04
CA ALA A 91 -1.60 -19.42 1.72
C ALA A 91 -1.19 -17.99 1.33
N ALA A 92 -1.90 -16.97 1.81
CA ALA A 92 -1.54 -15.57 1.57
C ALA A 92 -0.23 -15.18 2.29
N ALA A 93 0.05 -15.79 3.44
CA ALA A 93 1.30 -15.55 4.16
C ALA A 93 2.55 -15.92 3.34
N GLU A 94 2.48 -16.96 2.50
CA GLU A 94 3.60 -17.33 1.61
C GLU A 94 3.84 -16.31 0.50
N VAL A 95 2.78 -15.70 -0.02
CA VAL A 95 2.89 -14.63 -1.02
C VAL A 95 3.48 -13.37 -0.39
N ALA A 96 2.99 -13.02 0.79
CA ALA A 96 3.48 -11.89 1.58
C ALA A 96 4.96 -12.07 1.98
N GLU A 97 5.36 -13.28 2.36
CA GLU A 97 6.76 -13.59 2.66
C GLU A 97 7.67 -13.39 1.45
N ARG A 98 7.23 -13.78 0.25
CA ARG A 98 8.00 -13.53 -0.98
C ARG A 98 8.19 -12.04 -1.25
N ALA A 99 7.15 -11.22 -1.07
CA ALA A 99 7.26 -9.77 -1.18
C ALA A 99 8.25 -9.19 -0.14
N GLY A 100 8.16 -9.66 1.09
CA GLY A 100 9.10 -9.28 2.16
C GLY A 100 10.56 -9.66 1.87
N ARG A 101 10.81 -10.82 1.25
CA ARG A 101 12.16 -11.24 0.82
C ARG A 101 12.74 -10.29 -0.22
N ILE A 102 11.94 -9.82 -1.17
CA ILE A 102 12.38 -8.83 -2.17
C ILE A 102 12.69 -7.49 -1.50
N ALA A 103 11.79 -6.99 -0.64
CA ALA A 103 12.04 -5.77 0.11
C ALA A 103 13.35 -5.84 0.91
N HIS A 104 13.59 -6.97 1.58
CA HIS A 104 14.83 -7.20 2.33
C HIS A 104 16.07 -7.22 1.43
N GLN A 105 16.01 -7.88 0.26
CA GLN A 105 17.09 -7.91 -0.73
C GLN A 105 17.40 -6.50 -1.28
N LEU A 106 16.37 -5.67 -1.45
CA LEU A 106 16.50 -4.28 -1.88
C LEU A 106 16.87 -3.32 -0.74
N LYS A 107 17.07 -3.85 0.47
CA LYS A 107 17.39 -3.09 1.69
C LYS A 107 16.32 -2.06 2.07
N GLN A 108 15.09 -2.28 1.64
CA GLN A 108 13.96 -1.47 2.05
C GLN A 108 13.46 -1.88 3.43
N GLN A 109 13.04 -0.92 4.22
CA GLN A 109 12.52 -1.19 5.55
C GLN A 109 11.06 -1.65 5.47
N ILE A 110 10.77 -2.85 5.97
CA ILE A 110 9.39 -3.30 6.18
C ILE A 110 8.90 -2.69 7.49
N ILE A 111 7.75 -2.02 7.46
CA ILE A 111 7.24 -1.27 8.61
C ILE A 111 6.16 -2.00 9.41
N GLY A 112 5.59 -3.03 8.83
CA GLY A 112 4.57 -3.85 9.47
C GLY A 112 3.68 -4.55 8.47
N VAL A 113 2.69 -5.25 9.02
CA VAL A 113 1.72 -6.04 8.28
C VAL A 113 0.31 -5.51 8.56
N ILE A 114 -0.55 -5.52 7.55
CA ILE A 114 -2.00 -5.29 7.67
C ILE A 114 -2.70 -6.57 7.21
N GLU A 115 -3.63 -7.08 8.01
CA GLU A 115 -4.53 -8.15 7.61
C GLU A 115 -5.81 -7.52 7.04
N ASN A 116 -6.05 -7.69 5.76
CA ASN A 116 -7.28 -7.28 5.09
C ASN A 116 -8.27 -8.44 5.00
N MET A 117 -9.55 -8.15 4.82
CA MET A 117 -10.62 -9.16 4.75
C MET A 117 -10.65 -10.07 5.99
N SER A 118 -10.44 -9.50 7.16
CA SER A 118 -10.55 -10.20 8.44
C SER A 118 -11.99 -10.66 8.70
N ALA A 119 -12.37 -10.94 9.93
CA ALA A 119 -13.70 -11.43 10.22
C ALA A 119 -14.82 -10.47 9.78
N LEU A 120 -15.93 -11.01 9.28
CA LEU A 120 -17.17 -10.28 9.01
C LEU A 120 -18.02 -10.24 10.30
N LYS A 121 -18.35 -9.03 10.79
CA LYS A 121 -19.36 -8.89 11.83
C LYS A 121 -20.75 -9.00 11.20
N ILE A 122 -21.58 -9.93 11.68
CA ILE A 122 -22.96 -10.09 11.19
C ILE A 122 -23.79 -8.89 11.70
N PRO A 123 -24.42 -8.13 10.80
CA PRO A 123 -25.25 -6.98 11.19
C PRO A 123 -26.32 -7.36 12.21
N GLY A 124 -26.47 -6.53 13.26
CA GLY A 124 -27.50 -6.75 14.31
C GLY A 124 -27.16 -7.87 15.32
N THR A 125 -25.96 -8.43 15.28
CA THR A 125 -25.49 -9.45 16.23
C THR A 125 -24.08 -9.16 16.74
N GLU A 126 -23.67 -9.86 17.80
CA GLU A 126 -22.27 -9.86 18.26
C GLU A 126 -21.44 -10.98 17.61
N THR A 127 -22.01 -11.72 16.67
CA THR A 127 -21.34 -12.83 16.00
C THR A 127 -20.44 -12.34 14.89
N THR A 128 -19.22 -12.86 14.83
CA THR A 128 -18.28 -12.68 13.72
C THR A 128 -18.08 -13.98 12.97
N LEU A 129 -17.94 -13.89 11.66
CA LEU A 129 -17.63 -15.01 10.77
C LEU A 129 -16.23 -14.84 10.19
N GLU A 130 -15.39 -15.83 10.37
CA GLU A 130 -14.04 -15.92 9.80
C GLU A 130 -14.10 -16.55 8.39
N ILE A 131 -14.65 -15.80 7.41
CA ILE A 131 -14.91 -16.31 6.05
C ILE A 131 -13.63 -16.83 5.39
N PHE A 132 -12.51 -16.15 5.65
CA PHE A 132 -11.20 -16.49 5.08
C PHE A 132 -10.25 -17.14 6.10
N GLY A 133 -10.78 -17.64 7.22
CA GLY A 133 -9.98 -18.15 8.33
C GLY A 133 -9.48 -17.05 9.24
N SER A 134 -8.46 -17.35 10.04
CA SER A 134 -7.88 -16.44 11.02
C SER A 134 -6.37 -16.63 11.18
N GLY A 135 -5.67 -15.63 11.70
CA GLY A 135 -4.26 -15.72 12.08
C GLY A 135 -3.25 -15.53 10.94
N GLY A 136 -3.69 -15.25 9.70
CA GLY A 136 -2.77 -15.08 8.57
C GLY A 136 -1.89 -13.83 8.71
N GLY A 137 -2.43 -12.75 9.27
CA GLY A 137 -1.67 -11.52 9.52
C GLY A 137 -0.58 -11.69 10.56
N GLU A 138 -0.90 -12.33 11.68
CA GLU A 138 0.05 -12.65 12.75
C GLU A 138 1.15 -13.59 12.28
N GLU A 139 0.77 -14.63 11.55
CA GLU A 139 1.74 -15.58 11.01
C GLU A 139 2.66 -14.92 9.98
N THR A 140 2.12 -14.04 9.14
CA THR A 140 2.92 -13.24 8.21
C THR A 140 3.91 -12.34 8.95
N ALA A 141 3.44 -11.60 9.97
CA ALA A 141 4.30 -10.74 10.77
C ALA A 141 5.43 -11.54 11.46
N ARG A 142 5.11 -12.69 12.04
CA ARG A 142 6.09 -13.60 12.67
C ARG A 142 7.14 -14.11 11.68
N ARG A 143 6.74 -14.56 10.48
CA ARG A 143 7.67 -15.04 9.44
C ARG A 143 8.59 -13.93 8.96
N LEU A 144 8.03 -12.76 8.70
CA LEU A 144 8.80 -11.59 8.28
C LEU A 144 9.73 -11.09 9.36
N SER A 145 9.32 -11.11 10.64
CA SER A 145 10.20 -10.79 11.77
C SER A 145 11.43 -11.69 11.82
N THR A 146 11.23 -12.98 11.60
CA THR A 146 12.34 -13.95 11.51
C THR A 146 13.25 -13.65 10.32
N LEU A 147 12.67 -13.28 9.18
CA LEU A 147 13.41 -12.98 7.95
C LEU A 147 14.32 -11.75 8.10
N VAL A 148 13.77 -10.67 8.69
CA VAL A 148 14.50 -9.38 8.80
C VAL A 148 15.32 -9.26 10.07
N GLY A 149 15.16 -10.19 11.02
CA GLY A 149 15.86 -10.16 12.30
C GLY A 149 15.39 -9.04 13.25
N ALA A 150 14.16 -8.56 13.09
CA ALA A 150 13.56 -7.51 13.89
C ALA A 150 12.07 -7.79 14.09
N ASP A 151 11.49 -7.30 15.19
CA ASP A 151 10.06 -7.45 15.45
C ASP A 151 9.23 -6.56 14.52
N LEU A 152 8.37 -7.19 13.71
CA LEU A 152 7.46 -6.52 12.80
C LEU A 152 6.04 -6.59 13.34
N PRO A 153 5.40 -5.44 13.59
CA PRO A 153 4.05 -5.42 14.15
C PRO A 153 2.99 -5.81 13.10
N LEU A 154 1.94 -6.49 13.55
CA LEU A 154 0.65 -6.45 12.89
C LEU A 154 0.01 -5.09 13.24
N LEU A 155 -0.03 -4.17 12.26
CA LEU A 155 -0.51 -2.81 12.46
C LEU A 155 -2.02 -2.75 12.67
N GLY A 156 -2.76 -3.63 12.00
CA GLY A 156 -4.21 -3.72 12.17
C GLY A 156 -4.84 -4.79 11.32
N LYS A 157 -6.12 -5.00 11.59
CA LYS A 157 -6.99 -5.91 10.84
C LYS A 157 -8.15 -5.11 10.29
N ILE A 158 -8.28 -5.10 8.96
CA ILE A 158 -9.41 -4.48 8.29
C ILE A 158 -10.50 -5.53 8.15
N PRO A 159 -11.68 -5.34 8.75
CA PRO A 159 -12.74 -6.31 8.68
C PRO A 159 -13.27 -6.45 7.25
N PHE A 160 -13.81 -7.63 6.94
CA PHE A 160 -14.59 -7.79 5.74
C PHE A 160 -15.89 -6.98 5.89
N ASP A 161 -16.11 -6.04 4.98
CA ASP A 161 -17.24 -5.11 5.04
C ASP A 161 -17.84 -4.92 3.64
N THR A 162 -19.15 -5.16 3.52
CA THR A 162 -19.87 -5.02 2.25
C THR A 162 -19.97 -3.56 1.80
N GLN A 163 -20.07 -2.62 2.73
CA GLN A 163 -20.11 -1.19 2.41
C GLN A 163 -18.76 -0.68 1.92
N LEU A 164 -17.65 -1.22 2.46
CA LEU A 164 -16.31 -0.93 1.97
C LEU A 164 -16.17 -1.36 0.50
N ARG A 165 -16.67 -2.56 0.13
CA ARG A 165 -16.66 -3.04 -1.25
C ARG A 165 -17.56 -2.17 -2.15
N GLU A 166 -18.80 -1.88 -1.72
CA GLU A 166 -19.74 -1.07 -2.50
C GLU A 166 -19.23 0.36 -2.71
N GLY A 167 -18.63 0.95 -1.67
CA GLY A 167 -17.99 2.27 -1.77
C GLY A 167 -16.83 2.26 -2.76
N GLY A 168 -16.01 1.21 -2.76
CA GLY A 168 -14.94 1.02 -3.74
C GLY A 168 -15.45 0.98 -5.19
N ASP A 169 -16.55 0.24 -5.44
CA ASP A 169 -17.19 0.17 -6.76
C ASP A 169 -17.76 1.52 -7.21
N GLN A 170 -18.20 2.36 -6.28
CA GLN A 170 -18.79 3.68 -6.53
C GLN A 170 -17.76 4.83 -6.51
N GLY A 171 -16.52 4.56 -6.11
CA GLY A 171 -15.50 5.57 -5.94
C GLY A 171 -15.65 6.40 -4.64
N GLU A 172 -16.36 5.87 -3.65
CA GLU A 172 -16.60 6.50 -2.35
C GLU A 172 -15.81 5.78 -1.25
N ALA A 173 -14.81 6.44 -0.69
CA ALA A 173 -14.03 5.84 0.39
C ALA A 173 -14.86 5.71 1.68
N ILE A 174 -14.79 4.55 2.33
CA ILE A 174 -15.55 4.22 3.54
C ILE A 174 -15.35 5.23 4.68
N ILE A 175 -14.16 5.81 4.78
CA ILE A 175 -13.84 6.82 5.81
C ILE A 175 -14.66 8.11 5.68
N TYR A 176 -15.18 8.41 4.48
CA TYR A 176 -16.07 9.56 4.23
C TYR A 176 -17.54 9.13 4.22
N ARG A 177 -17.84 7.93 3.73
CA ARG A 177 -19.19 7.40 3.61
C ARG A 177 -19.79 7.00 4.96
N ASP A 178 -19.04 6.26 5.76
CA ASP A 178 -19.42 5.81 7.11
C ASP A 178 -18.21 5.82 8.06
N PRO A 179 -17.82 6.98 8.60
CA PRO A 179 -16.67 7.12 9.49
C PRO A 179 -16.77 6.27 10.77
N GLU A 180 -18.01 5.94 11.19
CA GLU A 180 -18.27 5.16 12.39
C GLU A 180 -18.23 3.65 12.15
N SER A 181 -18.16 3.19 10.91
CA SER A 181 -18.02 1.77 10.59
C SER A 181 -16.76 1.16 11.18
N ALA A 182 -16.81 -0.15 11.42
CA ALA A 182 -15.64 -0.88 11.92
C ALA A 182 -14.46 -0.83 10.93
N ALA A 183 -14.75 -0.83 9.62
CA ALA A 183 -13.73 -0.72 8.59
C ALA A 183 -13.07 0.66 8.60
N ALA A 184 -13.84 1.75 8.65
CA ALA A 184 -13.31 3.12 8.70
C ALA A 184 -12.43 3.34 9.94
N LYS A 185 -12.87 2.88 11.11
CA LYS A 185 -12.09 2.94 12.36
C LYS A 185 -10.78 2.16 12.24
N ALA A 186 -10.83 0.96 11.68
CA ALA A 186 -9.63 0.14 11.49
C ALA A 186 -8.61 0.81 10.54
N PHE A 187 -9.06 1.44 9.44
CA PHE A 187 -8.19 2.23 8.57
C PHE A 187 -7.57 3.41 9.31
N THR A 188 -8.37 4.14 10.09
CA THR A 188 -7.90 5.30 10.88
C THR A 188 -6.82 4.87 11.89
N GLU A 189 -7.05 3.80 12.65
CA GLU A 189 -6.08 3.28 13.62
C GLU A 189 -4.76 2.86 12.95
N VAL A 190 -4.83 2.21 11.79
CA VAL A 190 -3.63 1.85 11.03
C VAL A 190 -2.89 3.10 10.55
N ALA A 191 -3.61 4.07 10.01
CA ALA A 191 -3.04 5.33 9.54
C ALA A 191 -2.34 6.10 10.67
N GLU A 192 -2.96 6.19 11.84
CA GLU A 192 -2.38 6.82 13.04
C GLU A 192 -1.08 6.12 13.46
N LYS A 193 -1.06 4.79 13.51
CA LYS A 193 0.15 4.01 13.83
C LYS A 193 1.28 4.27 12.84
N ILE A 194 0.97 4.45 11.55
CA ILE A 194 1.96 4.78 10.53
C ILE A 194 2.44 6.23 10.70
N ALA A 195 1.53 7.17 10.94
CA ALA A 195 1.82 8.60 11.02
C ALA A 195 2.73 8.97 12.21
N VAL A 196 2.54 8.33 13.36
CA VAL A 196 3.34 8.60 14.58
C VAL A 196 4.70 7.92 14.58
N ARG A 197 5.00 7.07 13.61
CA ARG A 197 6.30 6.40 13.56
C ARG A 197 7.41 7.41 13.33
N LYS A 198 8.47 7.29 14.13
CA LYS A 198 9.71 8.02 13.86
C LYS A 198 10.33 7.43 12.60
N ARG A 199 10.50 8.25 11.56
CA ARG A 199 11.22 7.84 10.35
C ARG A 199 12.62 7.38 10.72
N SER A 200 13.00 6.20 10.25
CA SER A 200 14.39 5.74 10.36
C SER A 200 15.29 6.69 9.57
N LEU A 201 16.42 7.07 10.15
CA LEU A 201 17.47 7.83 9.46
C LEU A 201 18.33 6.94 8.53
N LEU A 202 18.04 5.64 8.46
CA LEU A 202 18.71 4.71 7.54
C LEU A 202 18.43 5.15 6.10
N GLY A 203 19.48 5.50 5.36
CA GLY A 203 19.41 5.96 3.96
C GLY A 203 19.35 7.48 3.79
N VAL A 204 19.18 8.26 4.84
CA VAL A 204 19.36 9.73 4.78
C VAL A 204 20.85 10.02 4.67
N ARG A 205 21.30 10.57 3.53
CA ARG A 205 22.65 11.14 3.43
C ARG A 205 22.71 12.33 4.39
N LEU A 206 23.39 12.14 5.51
CA LEU A 206 23.80 13.26 6.36
C LEU A 206 24.78 14.09 5.53
N GLY A 207 24.31 15.22 5.01
CA GLY A 207 25.19 16.20 4.38
C GLY A 207 26.13 16.75 5.45
N LEU A 208 27.31 16.15 5.56
CA LEU A 208 28.41 16.79 6.26
C LEU A 208 28.89 17.92 5.34
N SER A 209 28.44 19.15 5.60
CA SER A 209 29.07 20.35 5.02
C SER A 209 30.46 20.44 5.61
N THR A 210 31.45 20.20 4.78
CA THR A 210 32.85 20.62 5.02
C THR A 210 32.98 22.11 4.74
#